data_48f0cbdb2e44bd2acc13770320821723
#
_entry.id   48f0cbdb2e44bd2acc13770320821723
#
_cell.length_a   1.000
_cell.length_b   1.000
_cell.length_c   1.000
_cell.angle_alpha   90.00
_cell.angle_beta   90.00
_cell.angle_gamma   90.00
#
_symmetry.space_group_name_H-M   'P 1'
#
loop_
_entity.id
_entity.type
_entity.pdbx_description
1 polymer ?
#
loop_
_entity_poly.entity_id
_entity_poly.type
_entity_poly.pdbx_seq_one_letter_code
_entity_poly.pdbx_strand_id
1 'polypeptide(L)'
;LWRDYDQTGTLAMTLQEFIDFTDYVRCYCVGRKEVLIMPYDPKNRRYLPQESLAHYSPELIDRITRDTILINEALGYDLNTVEFAIKDGVPYAIDFTNPAPDADIWSVTEPYHYWIIEKMANLLVDYAKNGQPTAHYH
;
A
#
# COMPACT_ATOMS: atom_id res chain seq x y z
N LEU A 1 18.27 -14.73 -13.30
CA LEU A 1 17.11 -14.48 -14.17
C LEU A 1 16.89 -15.60 -15.18
N TRP A 2 17.86 -15.89 -16.07
CA TRP A 2 17.69 -16.96 -17.09
C TRP A 2 17.51 -18.37 -16.50
N ARG A 3 18.20 -18.70 -15.40
CA ARG A 3 18.01 -19.98 -14.69
C ARG A 3 16.61 -20.10 -14.11
N ASP A 4 16.11 -19.01 -13.53
CA ASP A 4 14.77 -18.98 -12.95
C ASP A 4 13.71 -19.04 -14.06
N TYR A 5 13.96 -18.40 -15.20
CA TYR A 5 13.10 -18.47 -16.38
C TYR A 5 13.00 -19.90 -16.96
N ASP A 6 14.12 -20.62 -17.04
CA ASP A 6 14.13 -22.01 -17.51
C ASP A 6 13.29 -22.95 -16.62
N GLN A 7 13.22 -22.66 -15.32
CA GLN A 7 12.36 -23.40 -14.38
C GLN A 7 10.89 -23.02 -14.48
N THR A 8 10.59 -21.79 -14.88
CA THR A 8 9.23 -21.22 -14.93
C THR A 8 8.76 -20.92 -16.35
N GLY A 9 9.42 -21.41 -17.36
CA GLY A 9 9.29 -21.02 -18.78
C GLY A 9 7.89 -21.14 -19.40
N THR A 10 6.92 -21.73 -18.68
CA THR A 10 5.51 -21.76 -19.07
C THR A 10 4.66 -20.71 -18.34
N LEU A 11 5.25 -19.96 -17.41
CA LEU A 11 4.58 -18.94 -16.62
C LEU A 11 4.80 -17.55 -17.20
N ALA A 12 3.76 -16.73 -17.15
CA ALA A 12 3.90 -15.32 -17.46
C ALA A 12 4.72 -14.63 -16.35
N MET A 13 5.70 -13.82 -16.74
CA MET A 13 6.54 -13.05 -15.83
C MET A 13 6.44 -11.56 -16.16
N THR A 14 6.34 -10.74 -15.12
CA THR A 14 6.46 -9.29 -15.23
C THR A 14 7.88 -8.86 -14.97
N LEU A 15 8.44 -8.08 -15.87
CA LEU A 15 9.73 -7.40 -15.69
C LEU A 15 9.48 -5.95 -15.33
N GLN A 16 10.09 -5.52 -14.24
CA GLN A 16 9.95 -4.16 -13.71
C GLN A 16 11.34 -3.57 -13.47
N GLU A 17 11.49 -2.27 -13.73
CA GLU A 17 12.72 -1.56 -13.39
C GLU A 17 12.97 -1.62 -11.87
N PHE A 18 14.20 -1.90 -11.49
CA PHE A 18 14.62 -1.82 -10.10
C PHE A 18 14.84 -0.36 -9.70
N ILE A 19 14.17 0.08 -8.66
CA ILE A 19 14.39 1.40 -8.05
C ILE A 19 15.36 1.22 -6.89
N ASP A 20 16.55 1.83 -7.01
CA ASP A 20 17.55 1.88 -5.95
C ASP A 20 17.10 2.92 -4.90
N PHE A 21 16.25 2.50 -3.99
CA PHE A 21 15.54 3.35 -3.03
C PHE A 21 16.33 3.58 -1.74
N THR A 22 16.11 4.73 -1.12
CA THR A 22 16.61 5.06 0.22
C THR A 22 15.60 4.71 1.30
N ASP A 23 14.31 4.82 0.97
CA ASP A 23 13.19 4.60 1.87
C ASP A 23 12.11 3.77 1.20
N TYR A 24 11.30 3.11 2.04
CA TYR A 24 10.23 2.24 1.56
C TYR A 24 9.03 2.31 2.49
N VAL A 25 7.85 2.44 1.92
CA VAL A 25 6.61 2.46 2.67
C VAL A 25 5.56 1.55 2.05
N ARG A 26 4.70 1.00 2.90
CA ARG A 26 3.45 0.34 2.53
C ARG A 26 2.30 1.22 2.99
N CYS A 27 1.38 1.51 2.08
CA CYS A 27 0.26 2.40 2.34
C CYS A 27 -1.04 1.62 2.29
N TYR A 28 -1.67 1.39 3.45
CA TYR A 28 -3.04 0.91 3.47
C TYR A 28 -3.97 2.02 2.98
N CYS A 29 -4.91 1.64 2.11
CA CYS A 29 -6.01 2.50 1.72
C CYS A 29 -7.34 1.81 2.05
N VAL A 30 -8.21 2.50 2.77
CA VAL A 30 -9.53 2.01 3.16
C VAL A 30 -10.60 2.95 2.62
N GLY A 31 -11.56 2.41 1.88
CA GLY A 31 -12.68 3.15 1.30
C GLY A 31 -12.26 4.23 0.31
N ARG A 32 -11.09 4.11 -0.30
CA ARG A 32 -10.52 5.09 -1.27
C ARG A 32 -10.33 6.50 -0.70
N LYS A 33 -10.22 6.65 0.61
CA LYS A 33 -10.10 7.94 1.29
C LYS A 33 -9.20 7.95 2.52
N GLU A 34 -9.21 6.86 3.28
CA GLU A 34 -8.40 6.75 4.49
C GLU A 34 -7.07 6.09 4.13
N VAL A 35 -5.96 6.76 4.41
CA VAL A 35 -4.61 6.26 4.09
C VAL A 35 -3.77 6.19 5.35
N LEU A 36 -3.12 5.05 5.56
CA LEU A 36 -2.12 4.83 6.59
C LEU A 36 -0.78 4.55 5.90
N ILE A 37 0.18 5.45 6.06
CA ILE A 37 1.54 5.28 5.57
C ILE A 37 2.34 4.54 6.64
N MET A 38 2.84 3.36 6.32
CA MET A 38 3.62 2.52 7.23
C MET A 38 5.05 2.37 6.70
N PRO A 39 6.05 2.87 7.43
CA PRO A 39 7.45 2.63 7.09
C PRO A 39 7.73 1.13 7.11
N TYR A 40 8.50 0.65 6.13
CA TYR A 40 8.76 -0.78 5.97
C TYR A 40 10.21 -1.04 5.59
N ASP A 41 10.79 -2.06 6.19
CA ASP A 41 12.12 -2.59 5.85
C ASP A 41 11.96 -3.88 5.03
N PRO A 42 12.05 -3.83 3.70
CA PRO A 42 11.83 -5.00 2.86
C PRO A 42 12.93 -6.04 2.99
N LYS A 43 14.13 -5.66 3.41
CA LYS A 43 15.25 -6.58 3.62
C LYS A 43 14.99 -7.50 4.82
N ASN A 44 14.48 -6.94 5.90
CA ASN A 44 14.18 -7.69 7.12
C ASN A 44 12.68 -8.06 7.23
N ARG A 45 11.88 -7.70 6.24
CA ARG A 45 10.44 -8.01 6.15
C ARG A 45 9.66 -7.58 7.40
N ARG A 46 9.87 -6.34 7.84
CA ARG A 46 9.23 -5.81 9.04
C ARG A 46 8.77 -4.38 8.88
N TYR A 47 7.68 -4.05 9.53
CA TYR A 47 7.24 -2.67 9.69
C TYR A 47 8.12 -1.94 10.71
N LEU A 48 8.33 -0.67 10.46
CA LEU A 48 9.09 0.22 11.33
C LEU A 48 8.12 1.11 12.11
N PRO A 49 8.57 1.70 13.25
CA PRO A 49 7.77 2.66 13.98
C PRO A 49 7.41 3.89 13.13
N GLN A 50 6.26 4.50 13.41
CA GLN A 50 5.75 5.68 12.67
C GLN A 50 6.72 6.86 12.70
N GLU A 51 7.49 6.98 13.77
CA GLU A 51 8.52 8.00 13.95
C GLU A 51 9.60 7.94 12.86
N SER A 52 9.76 6.80 12.20
CA SER A 52 10.67 6.66 11.05
C SER A 52 10.29 7.54 9.86
N LEU A 53 9.07 8.08 9.81
CA LEU A 53 8.63 9.06 8.80
C LEU A 53 9.01 10.51 9.16
N ALA A 54 9.59 10.77 10.32
CA ALA A 54 9.85 12.14 10.81
C ALA A 54 10.77 12.96 9.89
N HIS A 55 11.55 12.31 9.03
CA HIS A 55 12.40 12.97 8.06
C HIS A 55 11.72 13.26 6.71
N TYR A 56 10.48 12.79 6.51
CA TYR A 56 9.73 13.07 5.28
C TYR A 56 9.19 14.50 5.31
N SER A 57 9.27 15.17 4.17
CA SER A 57 8.64 16.47 4.04
C SER A 57 7.11 16.34 3.98
N PRO A 58 6.36 17.35 4.42
CA PRO A 58 4.90 17.37 4.28
C PRO A 58 4.45 17.11 2.83
N GLU A 59 5.15 17.67 1.85
CA GLU A 59 4.85 17.50 0.42
C GLU A 59 5.01 16.06 -0.05
N LEU A 60 6.00 15.33 0.48
CA LEU A 60 6.19 13.92 0.19
C LEU A 60 5.06 13.07 0.79
N ILE A 61 4.68 13.33 2.04
CA ILE A 61 3.55 12.68 2.71
C ILE A 61 2.24 12.93 1.94
N ASP A 62 1.97 14.18 1.57
CA ASP A 62 0.79 14.56 0.80
C ASP A 62 0.76 13.88 -0.58
N ARG A 63 1.91 13.81 -1.24
CA ARG A 63 2.03 13.13 -2.52
C ARG A 63 1.75 11.62 -2.40
N ILE A 64 2.38 10.92 -1.46
CA ILE A 64 2.16 9.50 -1.23
C ILE A 64 0.68 9.24 -0.92
N THR A 65 0.07 10.06 -0.06
CA THR A 65 -1.34 9.95 0.31
C THR A 65 -2.25 10.09 -0.91
N ARG A 66 -2.07 11.16 -1.70
CA ARG A 66 -2.85 11.43 -2.90
C ARG A 66 -2.68 10.33 -3.95
N ASP A 67 -1.43 9.92 -4.22
CA ASP A 67 -1.13 8.89 -5.23
C ASP A 67 -1.73 7.54 -4.80
N THR A 68 -1.72 7.21 -3.49
CA THR A 68 -2.39 6.03 -2.94
C THR A 68 -3.91 6.07 -3.21
N ILE A 69 -4.57 7.20 -2.94
CA ILE A 69 -6.01 7.37 -3.18
C ILE A 69 -6.32 7.21 -4.67
N LEU A 70 -5.59 7.92 -5.55
CA LEU A 70 -5.79 7.86 -7.00
C LEU A 70 -5.66 6.44 -7.56
N ILE A 71 -4.65 5.68 -7.11
CA ILE A 71 -4.48 4.27 -7.51
C ILE A 71 -5.69 3.45 -7.09
N ASN A 72 -6.17 3.61 -5.86
CA ASN A 72 -7.31 2.83 -5.36
C ASN A 72 -8.64 3.22 -6.03
N GLU A 73 -8.83 4.48 -6.36
CA GLU A 73 -9.96 4.96 -7.16
C GLU A 73 -9.93 4.35 -8.56
N ALA A 74 -8.77 4.37 -9.23
CA ALA A 74 -8.60 3.82 -10.57
C ALA A 74 -8.81 2.30 -10.64
N LEU A 75 -8.39 1.57 -9.58
CA LEU A 75 -8.56 0.12 -9.47
C LEU A 75 -9.93 -0.30 -8.93
N GLY A 76 -10.67 0.62 -8.32
CA GLY A 76 -11.95 0.33 -7.68
C GLY A 76 -11.82 -0.47 -6.38
N TYR A 77 -10.69 -0.43 -5.70
CA TYR A 77 -10.44 -1.18 -4.48
C TYR A 77 -10.86 -0.40 -3.23
N ASP A 78 -11.70 -1.00 -2.40
CA ASP A 78 -12.10 -0.45 -1.11
C ASP A 78 -11.13 -0.80 0.02
N LEU A 79 -10.31 -1.81 -0.19
CA LEU A 79 -9.17 -2.17 0.66
C LEU A 79 -8.01 -2.55 -0.23
N ASN A 80 -6.85 -1.96 0.00
CA ASN A 80 -5.64 -2.27 -0.75
C ASN A 80 -4.39 -1.82 0.00
N THR A 81 -3.26 -2.40 -0.36
CA THR A 81 -1.93 -1.89 0.02
C THR A 81 -1.18 -1.46 -1.22
N VAL A 82 -0.67 -0.23 -1.19
CA VAL A 82 0.23 0.30 -2.22
C VAL A 82 1.63 0.42 -1.63
N GLU A 83 2.63 -0.13 -2.34
CA GLU A 83 4.02 -0.07 -1.91
C GLU A 83 4.79 0.96 -2.73
N PHE A 84 5.47 1.86 -2.03
CA PHE A 84 6.33 2.87 -2.67
C PHE A 84 7.78 2.67 -2.29
N ALA A 85 8.62 2.58 -3.32
CA ALA A 85 10.06 2.79 -3.21
C ALA A 85 10.34 4.29 -3.35
N ILE A 86 11.08 4.89 -2.42
CA ILE A 86 11.35 6.33 -2.42
C ILE A 86 12.81 6.54 -2.76
N LYS A 87 13.05 7.34 -3.80
CA LYS A 87 14.39 7.72 -4.25
C LYS A 87 14.44 9.22 -4.52
N ASP A 88 15.39 9.91 -3.92
CA ASP A 88 15.60 11.35 -4.10
C ASP A 88 14.31 12.17 -3.84
N GLY A 89 13.51 11.76 -2.84
CA GLY A 89 12.24 12.38 -2.49
C GLY A 89 11.09 12.11 -3.47
N VAL A 90 11.29 11.20 -4.43
CA VAL A 90 10.27 10.80 -5.40
C VAL A 90 9.72 9.41 -5.04
N PRO A 91 8.41 9.26 -4.78
CA PRO A 91 7.78 7.97 -4.55
C PRO A 91 7.46 7.28 -5.88
N TYR A 92 7.88 6.05 -6.02
CA TYR A 92 7.60 5.15 -7.14
C TYR A 92 6.70 4.02 -6.66
N ALA A 93 5.47 3.94 -7.14
CA ALA A 93 4.58 2.83 -6.85
C ALA A 93 5.10 1.57 -7.57
N ILE A 94 5.53 0.58 -6.80
CA ILE A 94 6.16 -0.64 -7.34
C ILE A 94 5.30 -1.89 -7.16
N ASP A 95 4.41 -1.91 -6.18
CA ASP A 95 3.37 -2.92 -5.99
C ASP A 95 2.10 -2.23 -5.48
N PHE A 96 0.99 -2.41 -6.19
CA PHE A 96 -0.24 -1.65 -5.91
C PHE A 96 -1.54 -2.43 -6.14
N THR A 97 -1.45 -3.74 -6.27
CA THR A 97 -2.61 -4.62 -6.53
C THR A 97 -2.75 -5.70 -5.46
N ASN A 98 -2.89 -5.30 -4.21
CA ASN A 98 -3.07 -6.21 -3.08
C ASN A 98 -4.40 -5.94 -2.36
N PRO A 99 -5.57 -6.40 -2.92
CA PRO A 99 -6.90 -6.12 -2.36
C PRO A 99 -7.22 -6.94 -1.11
N ALA A 100 -6.34 -7.80 -0.66
CA ALA A 100 -6.47 -8.59 0.56
C ALA A 100 -5.16 -8.56 1.37
N PRO A 101 -4.70 -7.36 1.76
CA PRO A 101 -3.44 -7.22 2.47
C PRO A 101 -3.50 -7.84 3.86
N ASP A 102 -2.36 -8.33 4.32
CA ASP A 102 -2.22 -8.87 5.67
C ASP A 102 -2.41 -7.76 6.71
N ALA A 103 -3.32 -7.97 7.64
CA ALA A 103 -3.65 -7.07 8.74
C ALA A 103 -3.45 -7.73 10.11
N ASP A 104 -2.81 -8.90 10.17
CA ASP A 104 -2.56 -9.61 11.42
C ASP A 104 -1.66 -8.79 12.36
N ILE A 105 -2.02 -8.77 13.65
CA ILE A 105 -1.31 -7.98 14.67
C ILE A 105 0.19 -8.36 14.79
N TRP A 106 0.52 -9.62 14.52
CA TRP A 106 1.90 -10.10 14.56
C TRP A 106 2.71 -9.69 13.33
N SER A 107 2.02 -9.39 12.23
CA SER A 107 2.63 -8.93 10.98
C SER A 107 2.77 -7.41 10.93
N VAL A 108 1.65 -6.70 11.07
CA VAL A 108 1.65 -5.23 10.89
C VAL A 108 1.98 -4.45 12.16
N THR A 109 2.03 -5.08 13.32
CA THR A 109 2.19 -4.51 14.65
C THR A 109 0.96 -3.79 15.20
N GLU A 110 0.93 -3.59 16.51
CA GLU A 110 -0.25 -3.17 17.26
C GLU A 110 -0.87 -1.83 16.79
N PRO A 111 -0.13 -0.73 16.62
CA PRO A 111 -0.73 0.56 16.22
C PRO A 111 -1.41 0.49 14.85
N TYR A 112 -0.79 -0.18 13.88
CA TYR A 112 -1.31 -0.30 12.53
C TYR A 112 -2.51 -1.23 12.47
N HIS A 113 -2.46 -2.36 13.19
CA HIS A 113 -3.57 -3.30 13.30
C HIS A 113 -4.86 -2.63 13.78
N TYR A 114 -4.81 -1.88 14.89
CA TYR A 114 -6.01 -1.23 15.42
C TYR A 114 -6.55 -0.14 14.49
N TRP A 115 -5.68 0.61 13.82
CA TRP A 115 -6.11 1.59 12.82
C TRP A 115 -6.88 0.91 11.68
N ILE A 116 -6.34 -0.20 11.15
CA ILE A 116 -6.97 -0.95 10.04
C ILE A 116 -8.35 -1.47 10.47
N ILE A 117 -8.45 -2.09 11.65
CA ILE A 117 -9.73 -2.60 12.17
C ILE A 117 -10.75 -1.48 12.31
N GLU A 118 -10.36 -0.36 12.93
CA GLU A 118 -11.25 0.78 13.12
C GLU A 118 -11.79 1.32 11.79
N LYS A 119 -10.90 1.56 10.82
CA LYS A 119 -11.29 2.12 9.52
C LYS A 119 -12.15 1.15 8.72
N MET A 120 -11.82 -0.15 8.73
CA MET A 120 -12.62 -1.17 8.08
C MET A 120 -14.00 -1.31 8.73
N ALA A 121 -14.09 -1.34 10.05
CA ALA A 121 -15.38 -1.41 10.74
C ALA A 121 -16.28 -0.21 10.40
N ASN A 122 -15.71 0.99 10.40
CA ASN A 122 -16.43 2.21 10.02
C ASN A 122 -16.92 2.18 8.57
N LEU A 123 -16.08 1.71 7.64
CA LEU A 123 -16.44 1.55 6.23
C LEU A 123 -17.60 0.56 6.05
N LEU A 124 -17.53 -0.60 6.71
CA LEU A 124 -18.59 -1.61 6.62
C LEU A 124 -19.92 -1.11 7.18
N VAL A 125 -19.87 -0.38 8.30
CA VAL A 125 -21.07 0.25 8.89
C VAL A 125 -21.66 1.31 7.96
N ASP A 126 -20.81 2.12 7.32
CA ASP A 126 -21.23 3.12 6.33
C ASP A 126 -21.92 2.46 5.13
N TYR A 127 -21.29 1.42 4.56
CA TYR A 127 -21.87 0.69 3.44
C TYR A 127 -23.19 -0.02 3.80
N ALA A 128 -23.30 -0.54 5.01
CA ALA A 128 -24.53 -1.16 5.47
C ALA A 128 -25.70 -0.16 5.59
N LYS A 129 -25.40 1.10 5.91
CA LYS A 129 -26.40 2.17 6.08
C LYS A 129 -26.73 2.89 4.77
N ASN A 130 -25.73 3.15 3.96
CA ASN A 130 -25.81 4.07 2.82
C ASN A 130 -25.65 3.37 1.46
N GLY A 131 -25.31 2.09 1.46
CA GLY A 131 -24.94 1.35 0.26
C GLY A 131 -23.46 1.54 -0.14
N GLN A 132 -22.94 0.58 -0.86
CA GLN A 132 -21.58 0.68 -1.42
C GLN A 132 -21.59 1.64 -2.62
N PRO A 133 -20.64 2.57 -2.74
CA PRO A 133 -20.51 3.40 -3.93
C PRO A 133 -20.29 2.54 -5.17
N THR A 134 -20.98 2.87 -6.25
CA THR A 134 -20.80 2.18 -7.52
C THR A 134 -19.38 2.42 -8.03
N ALA A 135 -18.63 1.36 -8.28
CA ALA A 135 -17.33 1.48 -8.91
C ALA A 135 -17.53 1.89 -10.37
N HIS A 136 -17.10 3.07 -10.74
CA HIS A 136 -17.03 3.48 -12.14
C HIS A 136 -15.73 2.96 -12.72
N TYR A 137 -15.79 1.80 -13.35
CA TYR A 137 -14.68 1.32 -14.19
C TYR A 137 -14.72 2.15 -15.49
N HIS A 138 -13.66 2.90 -15.72
CA HIS A 138 -13.42 3.62 -16.97
C HIS A 138 -12.47 2.85 -17.86
#